data_02521653f9d21d6eb28e33a21c6b010f
#
_entry.id   02521653f9d21d6eb28e33a21c6b010f
#
_cell.length_a   1.000
_cell.length_b   1.000
_cell.length_c   1.000
_cell.angle_alpha   90.00
_cell.angle_beta   90.00
_cell.angle_gamma   90.00
#
_symmetry.space_group_name_H-M   'P 1'
#
loop_
_entity.id
_entity.type
_entity.pdbx_description
1 polymer ?
#
loop_
_entity_poly.entity_id
_entity_poly.type
_entity_poly.pdbx_seq_one_letter_code
_entity_poly.pdbx_strand_id
1 'polypeptide(L)'
;MMTTDSNPAERLWRCLRSKPKCEHLAAQHLRTEGWETYCPRVRHQRRTARGLVWFTEALFPGYVFCRFAHEEHRMIRSVTYVGGLLDFIPGCGLLPAQAILDLQRHFPDGHPFTVQIAPAVGDEVELTEGPLSGVKAVITRLLPGARRVQILMDFLGSSRQMEVPLQFLIGSHDPRVAAFAGNP
;
A
#
# COMPACT_ATOMS: atom_id res chain seq x y z
N MET A 1 29.42 -23.03 37.63
CA MET A 1 29.05 -21.60 37.54
C MET A 1 28.89 -21.32 36.04
N MET A 2 27.67 -21.61 35.52
CA MET A 2 27.36 -21.44 34.10
C MET A 2 26.56 -20.14 33.99
N THR A 3 27.22 -19.10 33.48
CA THR A 3 26.57 -17.86 33.08
C THR A 3 25.83 -18.13 31.81
N THR A 4 24.53 -18.25 31.90
CA THR A 4 23.62 -18.23 30.73
C THR A 4 23.62 -16.79 30.24
N ASP A 5 24.44 -16.49 29.26
CA ASP A 5 24.29 -15.29 28.44
C ASP A 5 22.93 -15.41 27.70
N SER A 6 21.89 -14.88 28.30
CA SER A 6 20.62 -14.65 27.65
C SER A 6 20.85 -13.53 26.64
N ASN A 7 21.22 -13.91 25.43
CA ASN A 7 21.14 -13.00 24.28
C ASN A 7 19.71 -12.48 24.22
N PRO A 8 19.46 -11.15 24.38
CA PRO A 8 18.11 -10.64 24.30
C PRO A 8 17.55 -11.04 22.94
N ALA A 9 16.45 -11.77 22.97
CA ALA A 9 15.83 -12.33 21.77
C ALA A 9 15.77 -11.28 20.67
N GLU A 10 16.41 -11.54 19.55
CA GLU A 10 16.61 -10.58 18.48
C GLU A 10 15.23 -10.21 17.90
N ARG A 11 14.83 -8.96 18.08
CA ARG A 11 13.59 -8.43 17.51
C ARG A 11 13.78 -8.12 16.04
N LEU A 12 13.03 -8.83 15.20
CA LEU A 12 13.10 -8.71 13.75
C LEU A 12 11.77 -8.17 13.19
N TRP A 13 11.85 -7.46 12.07
CA TRP A 13 10.68 -7.01 11.35
C TRP A 13 9.92 -8.17 10.72
N ARG A 14 8.63 -8.19 10.95
CA ARG A 14 7.70 -9.21 10.44
C ARG A 14 6.44 -8.56 9.91
N CYS A 15 5.76 -9.24 8.99
CA CYS A 15 4.49 -8.81 8.46
C CYS A 15 3.34 -9.49 9.22
N LEU A 16 2.41 -8.70 9.72
CA LEU A 16 1.20 -9.16 10.39
C LEU A 16 -0.01 -8.96 9.50
N ARG A 17 -0.95 -9.88 9.54
CA ARG A 17 -2.25 -9.71 8.92
C ARG A 17 -3.18 -8.97 9.89
N SER A 18 -3.86 -7.94 9.39
CA SER A 18 -4.93 -7.27 10.13
C SER A 18 -6.31 -7.74 9.69
N LYS A 19 -7.31 -7.44 10.48
CA LYS A 19 -8.70 -7.47 10.01
C LYS A 19 -8.87 -6.43 8.89
N PRO A 20 -9.71 -6.70 7.88
CA PRO A 20 -9.91 -5.78 6.76
C PRO A 20 -10.27 -4.36 7.23
N LYS A 21 -9.62 -3.36 6.69
CA LYS A 21 -9.79 -1.93 7.02
C LYS A 21 -9.49 -1.55 8.46
N CYS A 22 -8.84 -2.42 9.21
CA CYS A 22 -8.45 -2.20 10.61
C CYS A 22 -6.93 -2.09 10.79
N GLU A 23 -6.16 -1.92 9.73
CA GLU A 23 -4.69 -1.89 9.75
C GLU A 23 -4.17 -0.84 10.73
N HIS A 24 -4.72 0.37 10.68
CA HIS A 24 -4.34 1.47 11.54
C HIS A 24 -4.71 1.22 13.02
N LEU A 25 -5.82 0.54 13.28
CA LEU A 25 -6.23 0.17 14.63
C LEU A 25 -5.32 -0.94 15.18
N ALA A 26 -5.01 -1.95 14.38
CA ALA A 26 -4.06 -2.99 14.75
C ALA A 26 -2.68 -2.40 15.08
N ALA A 27 -2.18 -1.49 14.23
CA ALA A 27 -0.92 -0.80 14.47
C ALA A 27 -0.94 0.05 15.75
N GLN A 28 -2.04 0.74 16.02
CA GLN A 28 -2.20 1.54 17.23
C GLN A 28 -2.18 0.65 18.50
N HIS A 29 -2.94 -0.45 18.50
CA HIS A 29 -2.95 -1.38 19.63
C HIS A 29 -1.58 -2.01 19.87
N LEU A 30 -0.89 -2.44 18.81
CA LEU A 30 0.47 -2.96 18.94
C LEU A 30 1.44 -1.95 19.56
N ARG A 31 1.35 -0.66 19.16
CA ARG A 31 2.16 0.41 19.77
C ARG A 31 1.82 0.64 21.24
N THR A 32 0.54 0.59 21.60
CA THR A 32 0.10 0.74 23.00
C THR A 32 0.67 -0.37 23.87
N GLU A 33 0.80 -1.57 23.34
CA GLU A 33 1.42 -2.72 24.02
C GLU A 33 2.97 -2.70 23.97
N GLY A 34 3.58 -1.68 23.35
CA GLY A 34 5.01 -1.44 23.38
C GLY A 34 5.81 -2.02 22.21
N TRP A 35 5.16 -2.50 21.15
CA TRP A 35 5.86 -2.98 19.95
C TRP A 35 6.09 -1.88 18.93
N GLU A 36 7.28 -1.89 18.34
CA GLU A 36 7.59 -1.03 17.21
C GLU A 36 6.81 -1.49 15.97
N THR A 37 5.97 -0.61 15.44
CA THR A 37 5.09 -0.92 14.31
C THR A 37 5.17 0.13 13.23
N TYR A 38 5.02 -0.31 11.99
CA TYR A 38 4.97 0.52 10.81
C TYR A 38 3.74 0.16 9.96
N CYS A 39 2.90 1.16 9.71
CA CYS A 39 1.68 1.02 8.92
C CYS A 39 1.51 2.28 8.06
N PRO A 40 2.22 2.37 6.93
CA PRO A 40 2.14 3.54 6.07
C PRO A 40 0.75 3.68 5.47
N ARG A 41 0.30 4.93 5.35
CA ARG A 41 -1.02 5.24 4.81
C ARG A 41 -0.91 6.16 3.63
N VAL A 42 -1.82 5.99 2.68
CA VAL A 42 -1.99 6.87 1.54
C VAL A 42 -3.31 7.61 1.63
N ARG A 43 -3.30 8.86 1.20
CA ARG A 43 -4.49 9.70 1.09
C ARG A 43 -4.71 10.04 -0.37
N HIS A 44 -5.89 9.75 -0.87
CA HIS A 44 -6.27 10.03 -2.26
C HIS A 44 -7.70 10.54 -2.35
N GLN A 45 -8.02 11.22 -3.44
CA GLN A 45 -9.39 11.63 -3.72
C GLN A 45 -10.11 10.54 -4.52
N ARG A 46 -11.34 10.26 -4.11
CA ARG A 46 -12.25 9.37 -4.84
C ARG A 46 -13.57 10.07 -5.07
N ARG A 47 -14.12 9.92 -6.27
CA ARG A 47 -15.45 10.43 -6.56
C ARG A 47 -16.51 9.50 -5.96
N THR A 48 -17.46 10.10 -5.26
CA THR A 48 -18.63 9.44 -4.73
C THR A 48 -19.90 10.11 -5.30
N ALA A 49 -21.07 9.56 -5.02
CA ALA A 49 -22.33 10.22 -5.36
C ALA A 49 -22.46 11.63 -4.75
N ARG A 50 -21.73 11.91 -3.67
CA ARG A 50 -21.71 13.22 -2.98
C ARG A 50 -20.58 14.15 -3.44
N GLY A 51 -19.85 13.80 -4.50
CA GLY A 51 -18.68 14.53 -5.01
C GLY A 51 -17.35 13.89 -4.65
N LEU A 52 -16.28 14.69 -4.73
CA LEU A 52 -14.93 14.24 -4.39
C LEU A 52 -14.75 14.18 -2.88
N VAL A 53 -14.38 13.03 -2.41
CA VAL A 53 -14.10 12.78 -1.00
C VAL A 53 -12.69 12.25 -0.85
N TRP A 54 -12.01 12.71 0.20
CA TRP A 54 -10.71 12.20 0.57
C TRP A 54 -10.85 10.88 1.32
N PHE A 55 -10.12 9.88 0.86
CA PHE A 55 -9.95 8.61 1.54
C PHE A 55 -8.53 8.45 2.03
N THR A 56 -8.40 7.85 3.20
CA THR A 56 -7.09 7.47 3.77
C THR A 56 -7.13 5.97 4.02
N GLU A 57 -6.24 5.26 3.38
CA GLU A 57 -6.16 3.81 3.42
C GLU A 57 -4.72 3.37 3.75
N ALA A 58 -4.56 2.14 4.21
CA ALA A 58 -3.22 1.57 4.35
C ALA A 58 -2.57 1.42 2.97
N LEU A 59 -1.27 1.73 2.86
CA LEU A 59 -0.49 1.49 1.64
C LEU A 59 -0.49 0.00 1.29
N PHE A 60 -0.49 -0.86 2.31
CA PHE A 60 -0.57 -2.31 2.19
C PHE A 60 -1.86 -2.81 2.86
N PRO A 61 -2.99 -2.89 2.12
CA PRO A 61 -4.26 -3.31 2.69
C PRO A 61 -4.20 -4.71 3.29
N GLY A 62 -4.62 -4.85 4.54
CA GLY A 62 -4.61 -6.12 5.27
C GLY A 62 -3.29 -6.44 5.98
N TYR A 63 -2.28 -5.56 5.91
CA TYR A 63 -0.96 -5.81 6.47
C TYR A 63 -0.49 -4.70 7.40
N VAL A 64 0.25 -5.12 8.44
CA VAL A 64 0.95 -4.24 9.38
C VAL A 64 2.35 -4.81 9.62
N PHE A 65 3.36 -3.98 9.58
CA PHE A 65 4.72 -4.39 9.90
C PHE A 65 4.98 -4.15 11.36
N CYS A 66 5.57 -5.14 12.02
CA CYS A 66 5.86 -5.09 13.45
C CYS A 66 7.21 -5.72 13.74
N ARG A 67 7.95 -5.13 14.68
CA ARG A 67 9.24 -5.62 15.10
C ARG A 67 9.14 -6.30 16.44
N PHE A 68 9.36 -7.61 16.49
CA PHE A 68 9.24 -8.41 17.69
C PHE A 68 10.13 -9.65 17.67
N ALA A 69 10.35 -10.22 18.85
CA ALA A 69 11.05 -11.46 19.03
C ALA A 69 10.14 -12.68 18.81
N HIS A 70 10.70 -13.80 18.42
CA HIS A 70 9.91 -15.00 18.12
C HIS A 70 9.04 -15.45 19.30
N GLU A 71 9.52 -15.29 20.52
CA GLU A 71 8.85 -15.66 21.77
C GLU A 71 7.60 -14.80 22.04
N GLU A 72 7.58 -13.55 21.53
CA GLU A 72 6.45 -12.61 21.67
C GLU A 72 5.28 -12.95 20.74
N HIS A 73 5.43 -13.93 19.88
CA HIS A 73 4.45 -14.34 18.88
C HIS A 73 3.04 -14.59 19.42
N ARG A 74 2.93 -15.28 20.57
CA ARG A 74 1.63 -15.58 21.19
C ARG A 74 0.93 -14.31 21.67
N MET A 75 1.68 -13.38 22.24
CA MET A 75 1.15 -12.11 22.74
C MET A 75 0.63 -11.26 21.58
N ILE A 76 1.38 -11.17 20.50
CA ILE A 76 0.98 -10.41 19.30
C ILE A 76 -0.30 -10.95 18.67
N ARG A 77 -0.49 -12.27 18.63
CA ARG A 77 -1.73 -12.87 18.13
C ARG A 77 -2.97 -12.54 18.93
N SER A 78 -2.82 -12.20 20.22
CA SER A 78 -3.94 -11.80 21.09
C SER A 78 -4.31 -10.33 20.95
N VAL A 79 -3.51 -9.53 20.27
CA VAL A 79 -3.79 -8.10 20.08
C VAL A 79 -5.04 -7.91 19.20
N THR A 80 -5.91 -7.03 19.66
CA THR A 80 -7.16 -6.71 18.95
C THR A 80 -6.87 -6.21 17.53
N TYR A 81 -7.70 -6.65 16.57
CA TYR A 81 -7.58 -6.37 15.13
C TYR A 81 -6.38 -7.04 14.41
N VAL A 82 -5.49 -7.71 15.11
CA VAL A 82 -4.54 -8.61 14.47
C VAL A 82 -5.31 -9.85 14.07
N GLY A 83 -5.44 -10.11 12.79
CA GLY A 83 -6.21 -11.23 12.23
C GLY A 83 -5.48 -12.57 12.27
N GLY A 84 -4.33 -12.60 12.87
CA GLY A 84 -3.36 -13.68 12.91
C GLY A 84 -2.04 -13.17 12.37
N LEU A 85 -0.97 -13.82 12.76
CA LEU A 85 0.24 -13.72 12.01
C LEU A 85 -0.07 -14.25 10.62
N LEU A 86 0.54 -13.66 9.63
CA LEU A 86 0.89 -14.42 8.48
C LEU A 86 1.80 -15.52 9.01
N ASP A 87 1.16 -16.63 9.44
CA ASP A 87 1.88 -17.85 9.52
C ASP A 87 2.41 -18.05 8.12
N PHE A 88 3.52 -17.38 7.93
CA PHE A 88 4.48 -17.66 6.93
C PHE A 88 3.85 -18.22 5.65
N ILE A 89 3.38 -17.33 4.79
CA ILE A 89 3.55 -17.64 3.38
C ILE A 89 5.04 -17.97 3.28
N PRO A 90 5.42 -19.20 2.88
CA PRO A 90 6.81 -19.57 2.76
C PRO A 90 7.53 -18.48 1.97
N GLY A 91 8.51 -17.81 2.56
CA GLY A 91 9.21 -16.68 1.97
C GLY A 91 8.87 -15.28 2.51
N CYS A 92 7.77 -15.06 3.25
CA CYS A 92 7.39 -13.73 3.78
C CYS A 92 7.76 -13.51 5.26
N GLY A 93 8.58 -14.41 5.86
CA GLY A 93 8.76 -14.45 7.30
C GLY A 93 9.53 -13.31 7.92
N LEU A 94 10.62 -12.92 7.35
CA LEU A 94 11.51 -11.90 7.88
C LEU A 94 11.70 -10.79 6.86
N LEU A 95 11.46 -9.56 7.29
CA LEU A 95 11.72 -8.40 6.46
C LEU A 95 13.08 -7.80 6.83
N PRO A 96 13.95 -7.54 5.87
CA PRO A 96 15.19 -6.82 6.13
C PRO A 96 14.88 -5.46 6.75
N ALA A 97 15.57 -5.09 7.82
CA ALA A 97 15.40 -3.78 8.45
C ALA A 97 15.61 -2.64 7.45
N GLN A 98 16.52 -2.82 6.50
CA GLN A 98 16.79 -1.86 5.44
C GLN A 98 15.56 -1.60 4.57
N ALA A 99 14.79 -2.64 4.23
CA ALA A 99 13.57 -2.49 3.43
C ALA A 99 12.51 -1.62 4.15
N ILE A 100 12.37 -1.79 5.47
CA ILE A 100 11.48 -0.95 6.27
C ILE A 100 12.00 0.50 6.34
N LEU A 101 13.30 0.69 6.53
CA LEU A 101 13.91 2.03 6.53
C LEU A 101 13.71 2.75 5.19
N ASP A 102 13.85 2.05 4.09
CA ASP A 102 13.65 2.61 2.76
C ASP A 102 12.18 2.97 2.53
N LEU A 103 11.25 2.14 2.97
CA LEU A 103 9.83 2.46 2.97
C LEU A 103 9.52 3.70 3.85
N GLN A 104 10.08 3.78 5.04
CA GLN A 104 9.88 4.91 5.96
C GLN A 104 10.40 6.23 5.40
N ARG A 105 11.47 6.21 4.61
CA ARG A 105 11.99 7.40 3.92
C ARG A 105 11.01 7.95 2.90
N HIS A 106 10.30 7.07 2.16
CA HIS A 106 9.33 7.46 1.14
C HIS A 106 7.94 7.70 1.72
N PHE A 107 7.56 6.93 2.73
CA PHE A 107 6.25 6.97 3.37
C PHE A 107 6.41 7.09 4.89
N PRO A 108 6.69 8.31 5.42
CA PRO A 108 6.85 8.51 6.85
C PRO A 108 5.63 8.04 7.63
N ASP A 109 5.86 7.38 8.76
CA ASP A 109 4.78 6.96 9.65
C ASP A 109 4.14 8.19 10.32
N GLY A 110 2.86 8.07 10.63
CA GLY A 110 2.10 9.15 11.28
C GLY A 110 1.38 10.11 10.34
N HIS A 111 1.86 10.34 9.14
CA HIS A 111 1.22 11.23 8.17
C HIS A 111 0.87 10.46 6.90
N PRO A 112 -0.41 10.45 6.46
CA PRO A 112 -0.77 9.81 5.21
C PRO A 112 -0.07 10.49 4.03
N PHE A 113 0.60 9.71 3.19
CA PHE A 113 1.18 10.21 1.96
C PHE A 113 0.05 10.62 1.01
N THR A 114 0.01 11.89 0.63
CA THR A 114 -1.02 12.38 -0.29
C THR A 114 -0.61 12.06 -1.71
N VAL A 115 -1.34 11.17 -2.34
CA VAL A 115 -1.21 10.91 -3.77
C VAL A 115 -1.91 12.05 -4.50
N GLN A 116 -1.16 12.97 -5.03
CA GLN A 116 -1.65 13.92 -6.02
C GLN A 116 -1.38 13.29 -7.39
N ILE A 117 -2.35 12.62 -7.93
CA ILE A 117 -2.32 12.22 -9.33
C ILE A 117 -2.67 13.48 -10.12
N ALA A 118 -1.67 14.30 -10.39
CA ALA A 118 -1.75 15.26 -11.47
C ALA A 118 -1.29 14.49 -12.73
N PRO A 119 -2.21 13.99 -13.55
CA PRO A 119 -1.84 13.27 -14.75
C PRO A 119 -1.17 14.22 -15.72
N ALA A 120 -0.12 13.75 -16.35
CA ALA A 120 0.58 14.47 -17.40
C ALA A 120 0.38 13.76 -18.76
N VAL A 121 0.47 14.53 -19.82
CA VAL A 121 0.51 13.95 -21.17
C VAL A 121 1.79 13.13 -21.31
N GLY A 122 1.66 11.90 -21.78
CA GLY A 122 2.74 10.94 -21.87
C GLY A 122 2.77 9.92 -20.73
N ASP A 123 1.96 10.11 -19.66
CA ASP A 123 1.91 9.15 -18.57
C ASP A 123 1.30 7.83 -19.02
N GLU A 124 1.96 6.74 -18.63
CA GLU A 124 1.39 5.41 -18.74
C GLU A 124 0.38 5.19 -17.60
N VAL A 125 -0.77 4.70 -17.96
CA VAL A 125 -1.89 4.48 -17.04
C VAL A 125 -2.56 3.13 -17.33
N GLU A 126 -3.25 2.61 -16.33
CA GLU A 126 -4.08 1.42 -16.48
C GLU A 126 -5.54 1.78 -16.15
N LEU A 127 -6.46 1.25 -16.92
CA LEU A 127 -7.88 1.41 -16.65
C LEU A 127 -8.29 0.50 -15.49
N THR A 128 -8.98 1.06 -14.51
CA THR A 128 -9.41 0.32 -13.31
C THR A 128 -10.90 -0.01 -13.31
N GLU A 129 -11.69 0.62 -14.19
CA GLU A 129 -13.14 0.46 -14.23
C GLU A 129 -13.64 0.29 -15.68
N GLY A 130 -14.80 -0.37 -15.80
CA GLY A 130 -15.48 -0.58 -17.07
C GLY A 130 -15.02 -1.83 -17.84
N PRO A 131 -15.55 -2.03 -19.06
CA PRO A 131 -15.27 -3.21 -19.86
C PRO A 131 -13.81 -3.34 -20.34
N LEU A 132 -13.00 -2.29 -20.18
CA LEU A 132 -11.59 -2.23 -20.53
C LEU A 132 -10.68 -2.20 -19.29
N SER A 133 -11.16 -2.59 -18.15
CA SER A 133 -10.36 -2.68 -16.92
C SER A 133 -9.15 -3.61 -17.13
N GLY A 134 -7.97 -3.18 -16.65
CA GLY A 134 -6.69 -3.86 -16.84
C GLY A 134 -5.94 -3.51 -18.13
N VAL A 135 -6.54 -2.71 -19.02
CA VAL A 135 -5.87 -2.28 -20.26
C VAL A 135 -4.93 -1.11 -19.96
N LYS A 136 -3.68 -1.22 -20.43
CA LYS A 136 -2.68 -0.15 -20.35
C LYS A 136 -2.89 0.85 -21.48
N ALA A 137 -2.67 2.11 -21.17
CA ALA A 137 -2.84 3.22 -22.11
C ALA A 137 -1.86 4.35 -21.80
N VAL A 138 -1.72 5.29 -22.72
CA VAL A 138 -0.93 6.50 -22.53
C VAL A 138 -1.84 7.72 -22.62
N ILE A 139 -1.68 8.66 -21.72
CA ILE A 139 -2.42 9.94 -21.74
C ILE A 139 -1.91 10.78 -22.91
N THR A 140 -2.79 11.09 -23.86
CA THR A 140 -2.45 11.93 -25.02
C THR A 140 -2.89 13.37 -24.83
N ARG A 141 -3.93 13.62 -24.01
CA ARG A 141 -4.44 14.98 -23.77
C ARG A 141 -5.16 15.08 -22.44
N LEU A 142 -4.98 16.20 -21.77
CA LEU A 142 -5.75 16.60 -20.61
C LEU A 142 -6.92 17.48 -21.07
N LEU A 143 -8.13 17.19 -20.58
CA LEU A 143 -9.33 17.95 -20.92
C LEU A 143 -9.71 18.84 -19.71
N PRO A 144 -9.37 20.15 -19.73
CA PRO A 144 -9.64 21.06 -18.63
C PRO A 144 -11.15 21.14 -18.31
N GLY A 145 -11.49 21.20 -17.04
CA GLY A 145 -12.88 21.36 -16.56
C GLY A 145 -13.69 20.09 -16.45
N ALA A 146 -13.44 19.04 -17.22
CA ALA A 146 -14.23 17.81 -17.21
C ALA A 146 -13.65 16.67 -16.36
N ARG A 147 -12.47 16.85 -15.78
CA ARG A 147 -11.70 15.77 -15.12
C ARG A 147 -11.65 14.49 -15.97
N ARG A 148 -11.48 14.67 -17.26
CA ARG A 148 -11.36 13.65 -18.27
C ARG A 148 -10.02 13.80 -18.97
N VAL A 149 -9.54 12.70 -19.47
CA VAL A 149 -8.33 12.66 -20.27
C VAL A 149 -8.58 11.85 -21.52
N GLN A 150 -7.86 12.19 -22.57
CA GLN A 150 -7.79 11.39 -23.77
C GLN A 150 -6.63 10.44 -23.63
N ILE A 151 -6.89 9.15 -23.85
CA ILE A 151 -5.90 8.09 -23.76
C ILE A 151 -5.75 7.42 -25.13
N LEU A 152 -4.55 6.92 -25.41
CA LEU A 152 -4.24 6.04 -26.52
C LEU A 152 -3.94 4.65 -25.94
N MET A 153 -4.61 3.64 -26.44
CA MET A 153 -4.38 2.26 -26.05
C MET A 153 -4.33 1.37 -27.28
N ASP A 154 -3.59 0.29 -27.19
CA ASP A 154 -3.61 -0.77 -28.19
C ASP A 154 -4.65 -1.82 -27.79
N PHE A 155 -5.65 -1.96 -28.65
CA PHE A 155 -6.72 -2.92 -28.43
C PHE A 155 -6.95 -3.74 -29.71
N LEU A 156 -6.82 -5.06 -29.59
CA LEU A 156 -6.97 -6.01 -30.71
C LEU A 156 -6.12 -5.65 -31.95
N GLY A 157 -4.87 -5.24 -31.71
CA GLY A 157 -3.93 -4.91 -32.80
C GLY A 157 -4.18 -3.55 -33.46
N SER A 158 -5.02 -2.71 -32.89
CA SER A 158 -5.27 -1.35 -33.37
C SER A 158 -5.14 -0.34 -32.25
N SER A 159 -4.41 0.76 -32.52
CA SER A 159 -4.34 1.88 -31.61
C SER A 159 -5.65 2.66 -31.62
N ARG A 160 -6.27 2.83 -30.44
CA ARG A 160 -7.53 3.52 -30.27
C ARG A 160 -7.38 4.68 -29.29
N GLN A 161 -7.93 5.82 -29.68
CA GLN A 161 -8.08 6.97 -28.79
C GLN A 161 -9.48 6.97 -28.18
N MET A 162 -9.55 7.23 -26.87
CA MET A 162 -10.83 7.41 -26.19
C MET A 162 -10.72 8.39 -25.04
N GLU A 163 -11.84 8.97 -24.69
CA GLU A 163 -11.94 9.84 -23.50
C GLU A 163 -12.45 9.05 -22.31
N VAL A 164 -11.70 9.12 -21.21
CA VAL A 164 -12.06 8.46 -19.96
C VAL A 164 -12.05 9.44 -18.79
N PRO A 165 -12.92 9.25 -17.78
CA PRO A 165 -12.80 9.97 -16.53
C PRO A 165 -11.46 9.65 -15.85
N LEU A 166 -10.81 10.68 -15.33
CA LEU A 166 -9.52 10.53 -14.64
C LEU A 166 -9.57 9.53 -13.47
N GLN A 167 -10.72 9.40 -12.84
CA GLN A 167 -10.93 8.46 -11.73
C GLN A 167 -10.84 6.97 -12.12
N PHE A 168 -10.93 6.66 -13.42
CA PHE A 168 -10.85 5.28 -13.97
C PHE A 168 -9.41 4.87 -14.29
N LEU A 169 -8.46 5.75 -14.03
CA LEU A 169 -7.06 5.51 -14.33
C LEU A 169 -6.24 5.38 -13.05
N ILE A 170 -5.30 4.46 -13.08
CA ILE A 170 -4.23 4.35 -12.12
C ILE A 170 -2.91 4.61 -12.86
N GLY A 171 -2.11 5.54 -12.38
CA GLY A 171 -0.84 5.88 -13.03
C GLY A 171 0.29 4.98 -12.57
N SER A 172 1.31 4.84 -13.41
CA SER A 172 2.57 4.17 -13.05
C SER A 172 3.29 4.81 -11.85
N HIS A 173 2.95 6.07 -11.53
CA HIS A 173 3.44 6.80 -10.36
C HIS A 173 2.58 6.61 -9.10
N ASP A 174 1.53 5.77 -9.14
CA ASP A 174 0.76 5.45 -7.95
C ASP A 174 1.66 4.64 -7.00
N PRO A 175 1.91 5.13 -5.76
CA PRO A 175 2.79 4.45 -4.83
C PRO A 175 2.35 3.01 -4.50
N ARG A 176 1.07 2.69 -4.69
CA ARG A 176 0.56 1.33 -4.55
C ARG A 176 1.10 0.40 -5.63
N VAL A 177 1.27 0.90 -6.85
CA VAL A 177 1.86 0.14 -7.95
C VAL A 177 3.37 0.01 -7.75
N ALA A 178 4.05 1.08 -7.35
CA ALA A 178 5.49 1.07 -7.09
C ALA A 178 5.87 0.10 -5.95
N ALA A 179 5.03 -0.03 -4.94
CA ALA A 179 5.25 -0.96 -3.83
C ALA A 179 5.18 -2.44 -4.24
N PHE A 180 4.46 -2.75 -5.32
CA PHE A 180 4.33 -4.11 -5.85
C PHE A 180 5.26 -4.42 -7.04
N ALA A 181 5.77 -3.39 -7.73
CA ALA A 181 6.66 -3.54 -8.88
C ALA A 181 8.13 -3.80 -8.52
N GLY A 182 8.49 -3.74 -7.27
CA GLY A 182 9.86 -3.81 -6.76
C GLY A 182 10.39 -5.20 -6.43
N ASN A 183 9.90 -6.28 -7.07
CA ASN A 183 10.52 -7.59 -6.88
C ASN A 183 10.56 -8.35 -8.21
N PRO A 184 11.75 -8.47 -8.86
CA PRO A 184 12.00 -9.50 -9.85
C PRO A 184 12.18 -10.86 -9.18
#